data_c9d0dd2de05cdc62af7807d2f8848f07
#
_entry.id   c9d0dd2de05cdc62af7807d2f8848f07
#
_cell.length_a   1.000
_cell.length_b   1.000
_cell.length_c   1.000
_cell.angle_alpha   90.00
_cell.angle_beta   90.00
_cell.angle_gamma   90.00
#
_symmetry.space_group_name_H-M   'P 1'
#
loop_
_entity.id
_entity.type
_entity.pdbx_description
1 polymer ?
#
loop_
_entity_poly.entity_id
_entity_poly.type
_entity_poly.pdbx_seq_one_letter_code
_entity_poly.pdbx_strand_id
1 'polypeptide(L)'
;MDIIVVDFSGVYDFESFASGREIVHVDCRGLNGVDCYCDADGRNALRKTLAPYPAKALHFIDSGDYHYLTEYWVSRLQEPFSLIVFDHHPDMQRPQWEGVVSCGGWVTDVLENNPYVKNIIIVGASDKLIHEVPTHLREKVMFYSQAEIDHHQAWPSKAGKLIHEPVYISIDKDVLRKQDAVTDWTNGDMTLLQLQAVLRIIYAHEEVIGVDITGECSATLDYLSEVRSASVNNKANEELMQMILSETTD
;
A
#
# COMPACT_ATOMS: atom_id res chain seq x y z
N MET A 1 -14.85 -4.48 9.48
CA MET A 1 -13.49 -3.85 9.45
C MET A 1 -13.68 -2.33 9.47
N ASP A 2 -12.96 -1.60 10.33
CA ASP A 2 -13.00 -0.13 10.37
C ASP A 2 -12.39 0.46 9.10
N ILE A 3 -12.89 1.62 8.65
CA ILE A 3 -12.36 2.34 7.49
C ILE A 3 -11.74 3.65 8.00
N ILE A 4 -10.47 3.86 7.69
CA ILE A 4 -9.69 5.00 8.14
C ILE A 4 -9.08 5.68 6.91
N VAL A 5 -9.35 6.96 6.75
CA VAL A 5 -8.78 7.81 5.70
C VAL A 5 -7.75 8.73 6.35
N VAL A 6 -6.50 8.63 5.96
CA VAL A 6 -5.39 9.48 6.42
C VAL A 6 -5.06 10.45 5.29
N ASP A 7 -5.37 11.72 5.50
CA ASP A 7 -5.33 12.76 4.47
C ASP A 7 -4.22 13.76 4.75
N PHE A 8 -3.26 13.85 3.84
CA PHE A 8 -2.12 14.78 3.91
C PHE A 8 -2.23 15.93 2.91
N SER A 9 -2.85 15.70 1.76
CA SER A 9 -2.89 16.65 0.65
C SER A 9 -4.26 17.32 0.44
N GLY A 10 -5.32 16.73 0.98
CA GLY A 10 -6.71 17.14 0.70
C GLY A 10 -7.29 16.46 -0.53
N VAL A 11 -6.60 15.47 -1.11
CA VAL A 11 -7.04 14.78 -2.33
C VAL A 11 -8.41 14.14 -2.18
N TYR A 12 -8.74 13.65 -0.99
CA TYR A 12 -10.03 13.02 -0.70
C TYR A 12 -11.21 14.01 -0.63
N ASP A 13 -10.97 15.32 -0.59
CA ASP A 13 -12.05 16.33 -0.69
C ASP A 13 -12.78 16.27 -2.05
N PHE A 14 -12.15 15.66 -3.08
CA PHE A 14 -12.71 15.47 -4.43
C PHE A 14 -13.29 14.08 -4.67
N GLU A 15 -13.29 13.21 -3.66
CA GLU A 15 -13.73 11.83 -3.77
C GLU A 15 -14.97 11.54 -2.93
N SER A 16 -15.74 10.56 -3.36
CA SER A 16 -17.00 10.17 -2.69
C SER A 16 -17.12 8.66 -2.44
N PHE A 17 -16.04 7.89 -2.65
CA PHE A 17 -16.05 6.43 -2.57
C PHE A 17 -16.59 5.89 -1.23
N ALA A 18 -16.39 6.62 -0.15
CA ALA A 18 -16.83 6.24 1.19
C ALA A 18 -18.19 6.87 1.59
N SER A 19 -18.89 7.55 0.67
CA SER A 19 -20.15 8.21 0.96
C SER A 19 -21.21 7.24 1.49
N GLY A 20 -21.88 7.62 2.59
CA GLY A 20 -22.90 6.79 3.24
C GLY A 20 -22.35 5.67 4.12
N ARG A 21 -21.04 5.61 4.34
CA ARG A 21 -20.38 4.68 5.28
C ARG A 21 -19.86 5.43 6.51
N GLU A 22 -19.74 4.71 7.60
CA GLU A 22 -19.04 5.19 8.78
C GLU A 22 -17.52 5.09 8.51
N ILE A 23 -16.85 6.23 8.43
CA ILE A 23 -15.42 6.34 8.21
C ILE A 23 -14.79 7.22 9.28
N VAL A 24 -13.53 6.96 9.59
CA VAL A 24 -12.70 7.85 10.40
C VAL A 24 -11.80 8.63 9.44
N HIS A 25 -11.96 9.95 9.43
CA HIS A 25 -11.08 10.85 8.65
C HIS A 25 -10.04 11.48 9.58
N VAL A 26 -8.76 11.26 9.27
CA VAL A 26 -7.62 11.76 10.04
C VAL A 26 -6.92 12.82 9.21
N ASP A 27 -7.09 14.09 9.60
CA ASP A 27 -6.45 15.22 8.93
C ASP A 27 -4.97 15.33 9.37
N CYS A 28 -4.08 15.06 8.43
CA CYS A 28 -2.63 15.15 8.58
C CYS A 28 -2.01 16.28 7.75
N ARG A 29 -2.80 17.13 7.08
CA ARG A 29 -2.35 18.18 6.16
C ARG A 29 -1.43 19.23 6.78
N GLY A 30 -1.45 19.37 8.11
CA GLY A 30 -0.59 20.30 8.84
C GLY A 30 0.72 19.70 9.33
N LEU A 31 1.01 18.44 9.08
CA LEU A 31 2.24 17.80 9.54
C LEU A 31 3.43 18.18 8.64
N ASN A 32 4.58 18.42 9.26
CA ASN A 32 5.82 18.74 8.55
C ASN A 32 6.80 17.57 8.65
N GLY A 33 7.71 17.46 7.68
CA GLY A 33 8.75 16.42 7.68
C GLY A 33 8.20 15.02 7.43
N VAL A 34 7.08 14.92 6.68
CA VAL A 34 6.37 13.65 6.41
C VAL A 34 6.18 13.34 4.93
N ASP A 35 6.49 14.29 4.04
CA ASP A 35 6.30 14.15 2.60
C ASP A 35 7.45 13.37 1.97
N CYS A 36 7.17 12.24 1.34
CA CYS A 36 8.10 11.30 0.72
C CYS A 36 9.17 10.75 1.69
N TYR A 37 9.74 11.62 2.50
CA TYR A 37 10.73 11.34 3.54
C TYR A 37 10.20 11.75 4.91
N CYS A 38 10.15 10.79 5.83
CA CYS A 38 9.68 11.04 7.18
C CYS A 38 10.84 11.11 8.15
N ASP A 39 11.12 12.31 8.67
CA ASP A 39 12.16 12.54 9.68
C ASP A 39 11.69 12.11 11.08
N ALA A 40 12.57 12.25 12.08
CA ALA A 40 12.27 11.84 13.44
C ALA A 40 11.11 12.63 14.09
N ASP A 41 10.99 13.91 13.78
CA ASP A 41 9.93 14.78 14.31
C ASP A 41 8.60 14.48 13.64
N GLY A 42 8.60 14.32 12.30
CA GLY A 42 7.45 13.86 11.53
C GLY A 42 6.95 12.49 11.99
N ARG A 43 7.86 11.53 12.20
CA ARG A 43 7.55 10.20 12.72
C ARG A 43 6.90 10.27 14.11
N ASN A 44 7.39 11.12 15.00
CA ASN A 44 6.80 11.30 16.33
C ASN A 44 5.42 11.95 16.26
N ALA A 45 5.24 12.94 15.38
CA ALA A 45 3.94 13.56 15.14
C ALA A 45 2.92 12.55 14.59
N LEU A 46 3.29 11.76 13.58
CA LEU A 46 2.46 10.70 13.02
C LEU A 46 2.08 9.65 14.07
N ARG A 47 3.05 9.16 14.85
CA ARG A 47 2.78 8.20 15.92
C ARG A 47 1.76 8.71 16.92
N LYS A 48 1.85 9.99 17.30
CA LYS A 48 0.90 10.62 18.22
C LYS A 48 -0.49 10.76 17.60
N THR A 49 -0.56 11.19 16.34
CA THR A 49 -1.82 11.41 15.60
C THR A 49 -2.54 10.08 15.34
N LEU A 50 -1.79 9.05 14.94
CA LEU A 50 -2.35 7.76 14.52
C LEU A 50 -2.50 6.74 15.66
N ALA A 51 -1.95 7.01 16.86
CA ALA A 51 -2.02 6.09 18.01
C ALA A 51 -3.45 5.63 18.38
N PRO A 52 -4.51 6.46 18.30
CA PRO A 52 -5.87 6.05 18.66
C PRO A 52 -6.47 5.01 17.71
N TYR A 53 -5.95 4.86 16.48
CA TYR A 53 -6.58 4.07 15.43
C TYR A 53 -5.94 2.68 15.33
N PRO A 54 -6.75 1.62 15.04
CA PRO A 54 -6.25 0.25 14.96
C PRO A 54 -5.35 0.03 13.74
N ALA A 55 -4.35 -0.86 13.88
CA ALA A 55 -3.55 -1.34 12.76
C ALA A 55 -4.30 -2.37 11.89
N LYS A 56 -5.24 -3.11 12.51
CA LYS A 56 -6.09 -4.10 11.82
C LYS A 56 -7.35 -3.41 11.32
N ALA A 57 -7.24 -2.69 10.20
CA ALA A 57 -8.31 -1.92 9.58
C ALA A 57 -8.10 -1.84 8.06
N LEU A 58 -9.01 -1.17 7.36
CA LEU A 58 -8.83 -0.72 5.99
C LEU A 58 -8.40 0.75 6.03
N HIS A 59 -7.16 1.02 5.66
CA HIS A 59 -6.60 2.37 5.61
C HIS A 59 -6.54 2.87 4.18
N PHE A 60 -6.98 4.10 3.94
CA PHE A 60 -6.68 4.85 2.74
C PHE A 60 -5.63 5.89 3.10
N ILE A 61 -4.48 5.83 2.41
CA ILE A 61 -3.29 6.61 2.74
C ILE A 61 -2.90 7.44 1.53
N ASP A 62 -3.54 8.53 1.27
CA ASP A 62 -3.17 9.58 0.30
C ASP A 62 -2.28 9.12 -0.89
N SER A 63 -1.33 9.92 -1.34
CA SER A 63 -0.42 9.58 -2.44
C SER A 63 0.65 8.56 -2.03
N GLY A 64 1.31 7.97 -3.01
CA GLY A 64 2.43 7.05 -2.81
C GLY A 64 3.60 7.63 -2.00
N ASP A 65 3.69 8.96 -1.87
CA ASP A 65 4.65 9.63 -1.00
C ASP A 65 4.51 9.25 0.47
N TYR A 66 3.33 8.78 0.88
CA TYR A 66 3.04 8.36 2.25
C TYR A 66 2.96 6.84 2.42
N HIS A 67 3.35 6.04 1.41
CA HIS A 67 3.31 4.58 1.46
C HIS A 67 4.08 3.99 2.66
N TYR A 68 5.11 4.68 3.15
CA TYR A 68 5.85 4.29 4.35
C TYR A 68 4.98 4.18 5.63
N LEU A 69 3.74 4.69 5.64
CA LEU A 69 2.83 4.48 6.76
C LEU A 69 2.46 3.01 6.97
N THR A 70 2.59 2.18 5.96
CA THR A 70 2.45 0.72 6.12
C THR A 70 3.45 0.19 7.16
N GLU A 71 4.71 0.68 7.16
CA GLU A 71 5.69 0.33 8.22
C GLU A 71 5.14 0.66 9.61
N TYR A 72 4.53 1.83 9.78
CA TYR A 72 3.94 2.22 11.05
C TYR A 72 2.81 1.28 11.48
N TRP A 73 1.89 0.93 10.58
CA TRP A 73 0.78 0.04 10.91
C TRP A 73 1.26 -1.36 11.26
N VAL A 74 2.12 -1.96 10.44
CA VAL A 74 2.61 -3.33 10.71
C VAL A 74 3.57 -3.40 11.89
N SER A 75 4.22 -2.30 12.28
CA SER A 75 5.06 -2.25 13.50
C SER A 75 4.25 -2.41 14.78
N ARG A 76 2.93 -2.22 14.73
CA ARG A 76 2.02 -2.37 15.87
C ARG A 76 1.42 -3.77 15.99
N LEU A 77 1.66 -4.63 15.01
CA LEU A 77 1.30 -6.05 15.07
C LEU A 77 2.29 -6.78 16.00
N GLN A 78 1.76 -7.56 16.93
CA GLN A 78 2.57 -8.27 17.94
C GLN A 78 2.49 -9.80 17.79
N GLU A 79 2.00 -10.26 16.64
CA GLU A 79 1.89 -11.66 16.27
C GLU A 79 2.53 -11.89 14.90
N PRO A 80 3.02 -13.11 14.61
CA PRO A 80 3.58 -13.42 13.30
C PRO A 80 2.59 -13.13 12.17
N PHE A 81 3.07 -12.51 11.09
CA PHE A 81 2.27 -12.21 9.89
C PHE A 81 3.12 -12.28 8.63
N SER A 82 2.47 -12.43 7.49
CA SER A 82 3.05 -12.26 6.16
C SER A 82 2.57 -10.93 5.55
N LEU A 83 3.47 -10.20 4.89
CA LEU A 83 3.17 -8.93 4.21
C LEU A 83 3.09 -9.16 2.71
N ILE A 84 1.97 -8.79 2.09
CA ILE A 84 1.82 -8.77 0.64
C ILE A 84 1.69 -7.32 0.19
N VAL A 85 2.60 -6.90 -0.69
CA VAL A 85 2.66 -5.54 -1.24
C VAL A 85 2.34 -5.61 -2.73
N PHE A 86 1.30 -4.89 -3.16
CA PHE A 86 1.00 -4.64 -4.57
C PHE A 86 1.55 -3.27 -4.92
N ASP A 87 2.56 -3.22 -5.79
CA ASP A 87 3.29 -1.99 -6.09
C ASP A 87 4.10 -2.16 -7.38
N HIS A 88 4.17 -1.11 -8.19
CA HIS A 88 5.08 -1.07 -9.34
C HIS A 88 6.55 -0.92 -8.91
N HIS A 89 6.79 -0.40 -7.70
CA HIS A 89 8.10 -0.19 -7.11
C HIS A 89 8.38 -1.25 -6.01
N PRO A 90 9.62 -1.70 -5.83
CA PRO A 90 9.97 -2.61 -4.74
C PRO A 90 9.95 -1.97 -3.35
N ASP A 91 10.05 -0.65 -3.25
CA ASP A 91 10.18 0.13 -2.02
C ASP A 91 11.29 -0.36 -1.07
N MET A 92 12.40 -0.78 -1.68
CA MET A 92 13.56 -1.34 -0.98
C MET A 92 14.83 -0.49 -1.12
N GLN A 93 14.69 0.79 -1.47
CA GLN A 93 15.81 1.73 -1.58
C GLN A 93 16.01 2.47 -0.26
N ARG A 94 17.14 2.26 0.39
CA ARG A 94 17.45 2.99 1.62
C ARG A 94 17.65 4.48 1.36
N PRO A 95 17.04 5.37 2.16
CA PRO A 95 17.38 6.78 2.14
C PRO A 95 18.85 6.99 2.52
N GLN A 96 19.44 8.07 1.98
CA GLN A 96 20.85 8.41 2.25
C GLN A 96 21.10 8.93 3.67
N TRP A 97 20.04 9.30 4.38
CA TRP A 97 20.09 9.88 5.72
C TRP A 97 19.66 8.87 6.78
N GLU A 98 20.46 8.72 7.82
CA GLU A 98 20.13 7.87 8.97
C GLU A 98 18.89 8.39 9.71
N GLY A 99 18.04 7.46 10.16
CA GLY A 99 16.85 7.79 10.96
C GLY A 99 15.65 8.32 10.17
N VAL A 100 15.78 8.43 8.84
CA VAL A 100 14.68 8.82 7.95
C VAL A 100 14.06 7.57 7.35
N VAL A 101 12.73 7.48 7.35
CA VAL A 101 11.96 6.50 6.57
C VAL A 101 11.52 7.18 5.28
N SER A 102 11.47 6.45 4.17
CA SER A 102 11.00 6.99 2.90
C SER A 102 9.95 6.09 2.26
N CYS A 103 9.12 6.69 1.39
CA CYS A 103 8.16 5.94 0.57
C CYS A 103 8.85 4.82 -0.22
N GLY A 104 9.99 5.09 -0.83
CA GLY A 104 10.74 4.09 -1.61
C GLY A 104 11.64 3.14 -0.81
N GLY A 105 11.62 3.16 0.54
CA GLY A 105 12.55 2.37 1.38
C GLY A 105 11.92 1.57 2.50
N TRP A 106 10.66 1.78 2.79
CA TRP A 106 9.95 1.27 3.96
C TRP A 106 9.89 -0.27 4.04
N VAL A 107 9.84 -0.96 2.90
CA VAL A 107 9.86 -2.44 2.88
C VAL A 107 11.16 -2.99 3.46
N THR A 108 12.29 -2.33 3.20
CA THR A 108 13.58 -2.71 3.81
C THR A 108 13.54 -2.50 5.33
N ASP A 109 12.92 -1.40 5.80
CA ASP A 109 12.78 -1.14 7.23
C ASP A 109 11.93 -2.21 7.92
N VAL A 110 10.82 -2.63 7.31
CA VAL A 110 10.00 -3.75 7.82
C VAL A 110 10.80 -5.05 7.84
N LEU A 111 11.49 -5.38 6.73
CA LEU A 111 12.27 -6.62 6.59
C LEU A 111 13.35 -6.76 7.67
N GLU A 112 13.99 -5.66 8.05
CA GLU A 112 15.13 -5.69 8.97
C GLU A 112 14.75 -5.45 10.42
N ASN A 113 13.69 -4.70 10.68
CA ASN A 113 13.37 -4.22 12.03
C ASN A 113 12.08 -4.80 12.62
N ASN A 114 11.21 -5.42 11.83
CA ASN A 114 9.99 -6.01 12.35
C ASN A 114 10.20 -7.50 12.69
N PRO A 115 10.22 -7.90 13.99
CA PRO A 115 10.48 -9.29 14.38
C PRO A 115 9.30 -10.25 14.07
N TYR A 116 8.13 -9.71 13.77
CA TYR A 116 6.91 -10.48 13.54
C TYR A 116 6.68 -10.80 12.07
N VAL A 117 7.24 -10.03 11.12
CA VAL A 117 7.12 -10.36 9.70
C VAL A 117 7.86 -11.64 9.38
N LYS A 118 7.18 -12.60 8.73
CA LYS A 118 7.74 -13.90 8.36
C LYS A 118 8.06 -13.98 6.87
N ASN A 119 7.19 -13.45 6.05
CA ASN A 119 7.38 -13.38 4.61
C ASN A 119 6.99 -11.99 4.11
N ILE A 120 7.71 -11.52 3.11
CA ILE A 120 7.33 -10.33 2.33
C ILE A 120 7.23 -10.77 0.87
N ILE A 121 6.10 -10.45 0.26
CA ILE A 121 5.79 -10.80 -1.12
C ILE A 121 5.42 -9.51 -1.84
N ILE A 122 6.18 -9.14 -2.88
CA ILE A 122 5.93 -7.95 -3.70
C ILE A 122 5.39 -8.37 -5.05
N VAL A 123 4.23 -7.82 -5.41
CA VAL A 123 3.44 -8.18 -6.59
C VAL A 123 3.34 -6.99 -7.53
N GLY A 124 3.67 -7.18 -8.80
CA GLY A 124 3.53 -6.17 -9.84
C GLY A 124 4.76 -5.31 -10.06
N ALA A 125 5.79 -5.46 -9.24
CA ALA A 125 6.98 -4.64 -9.38
C ALA A 125 7.67 -4.86 -10.74
N SER A 126 8.21 -3.77 -11.29
CA SER A 126 8.96 -3.77 -12.54
C SER A 126 10.23 -4.61 -12.40
N ASP A 127 10.46 -5.52 -13.37
CA ASP A 127 11.67 -6.35 -13.40
C ASP A 127 12.95 -5.52 -13.36
N LYS A 128 12.96 -4.36 -14.01
CA LYS A 128 14.08 -3.43 -13.97
C LYS A 128 14.36 -2.97 -12.53
N LEU A 129 13.34 -2.52 -11.82
CA LEU A 129 13.48 -2.01 -10.46
C LEU A 129 13.83 -3.12 -9.47
N ILE A 130 13.29 -4.33 -9.67
CA ILE A 130 13.68 -5.53 -8.89
C ILE A 130 15.19 -5.80 -9.03
N HIS A 131 15.76 -5.65 -10.22
CA HIS A 131 17.20 -5.84 -10.44
C HIS A 131 18.07 -4.77 -9.77
N GLU A 132 17.53 -3.59 -9.51
CA GLU A 132 18.22 -2.50 -8.79
C GLU A 132 18.28 -2.75 -7.28
N VAL A 133 17.42 -3.62 -6.73
CA VAL A 133 17.47 -4.01 -5.32
C VAL A 133 18.75 -4.79 -5.03
N PRO A 134 19.53 -4.43 -3.99
CA PRO A 134 20.72 -5.17 -3.59
C PRO A 134 20.43 -6.67 -3.40
N THR A 135 21.31 -7.54 -3.93
CA THR A 135 21.09 -9.00 -3.96
C THR A 135 20.77 -9.58 -2.59
N HIS A 136 21.47 -9.14 -1.53
CA HIS A 136 21.30 -9.63 -0.17
C HIS A 136 19.93 -9.28 0.47
N LEU A 137 19.23 -8.27 -0.06
CA LEU A 137 17.86 -7.92 0.31
C LEU A 137 16.86 -8.65 -0.59
N ARG A 138 17.15 -8.65 -1.90
CA ARG A 138 16.28 -9.28 -2.91
C ARG A 138 16.07 -10.78 -2.64
N GLU A 139 17.07 -11.49 -2.15
CA GLU A 139 16.98 -12.92 -1.82
C GLU A 139 16.10 -13.22 -0.59
N LYS A 140 15.75 -12.20 0.20
CA LYS A 140 14.91 -12.34 1.40
C LYS A 140 13.43 -12.05 1.16
N VAL A 141 13.08 -11.57 -0.03
CA VAL A 141 11.74 -11.17 -0.41
C VAL A 141 11.32 -11.97 -1.64
N MET A 142 10.08 -12.40 -1.68
CA MET A 142 9.53 -13.01 -2.89
C MET A 142 8.99 -11.91 -3.81
N PHE A 143 9.41 -11.93 -5.06
CA PHE A 143 8.85 -11.08 -6.11
C PHE A 143 7.95 -11.92 -7.02
N TYR A 144 6.83 -11.32 -7.37
CA TYR A 144 5.96 -11.77 -8.45
C TYR A 144 5.82 -10.58 -9.41
N SER A 145 6.76 -10.53 -10.36
CA SER A 145 6.95 -9.36 -11.20
C SER A 145 5.79 -9.15 -12.18
N GLN A 146 5.72 -7.94 -12.74
CA GLN A 146 4.75 -7.61 -13.78
C GLN A 146 4.83 -8.61 -14.97
N ALA A 147 6.05 -8.98 -15.40
CA ALA A 147 6.23 -9.95 -16.48
C ALA A 147 5.68 -11.35 -16.13
N GLU A 148 5.82 -11.80 -14.90
CA GLU A 148 5.24 -13.09 -14.45
C GLU A 148 3.72 -13.06 -14.46
N ILE A 149 3.11 -11.91 -14.10
CA ILE A 149 1.65 -11.70 -14.17
C ILE A 149 1.18 -11.76 -15.62
N ASP A 150 1.85 -11.06 -16.53
CA ASP A 150 1.50 -11.01 -17.96
C ASP A 150 1.60 -12.38 -18.64
N HIS A 151 2.55 -13.20 -18.20
CA HIS A 151 2.72 -14.57 -18.67
C HIS A 151 1.80 -15.60 -17.98
N HIS A 152 0.83 -15.12 -17.18
CA HIS A 152 -0.13 -15.97 -16.47
C HIS A 152 0.52 -17.08 -15.63
N GLN A 153 1.71 -16.86 -15.12
CA GLN A 153 2.35 -17.78 -14.19
C GLN A 153 1.51 -17.86 -12.92
N ALA A 154 1.16 -19.07 -12.52
CA ALA A 154 0.20 -19.29 -11.43
C ALA A 154 0.69 -18.72 -10.09
N TRP A 155 0.26 -17.52 -9.74
CA TRP A 155 0.45 -16.90 -8.44
C TRP A 155 0.20 -17.85 -7.25
N PRO A 156 -0.93 -18.61 -7.20
CA PRO A 156 -1.26 -19.42 -6.02
C PRO A 156 -0.28 -20.55 -5.74
N SER A 157 0.43 -21.06 -6.75
CA SER A 157 1.30 -22.22 -6.56
C SER A 157 2.63 -21.92 -5.89
N LYS A 158 3.08 -20.65 -5.91
CA LYS A 158 4.33 -20.20 -5.26
C LYS A 158 4.05 -19.59 -3.90
N ALA A 159 3.13 -18.63 -3.82
CA ALA A 159 2.86 -17.85 -2.62
C ALA A 159 2.15 -18.67 -1.52
N GLY A 160 1.10 -19.40 -1.85
CA GLY A 160 0.33 -20.20 -0.88
C GLY A 160 1.08 -21.35 -0.22
N LYS A 161 2.32 -21.67 -0.68
CA LYS A 161 3.21 -22.62 0.00
C LYS A 161 4.10 -21.96 1.07
N LEU A 162 4.16 -20.64 1.09
CA LEU A 162 5.03 -19.87 1.98
C LEU A 162 4.25 -19.16 3.08
N ILE A 163 2.97 -18.90 2.84
CA ILE A 163 2.12 -18.20 3.77
C ILE A 163 1.54 -19.24 4.74
N HIS A 164 1.80 -19.08 6.02
CA HIS A 164 1.26 -19.91 7.10
C HIS A 164 0.72 -19.05 8.25
N GLU A 165 0.93 -17.76 8.19
CA GLU A 165 0.53 -16.75 9.16
C GLU A 165 -0.53 -15.84 8.55
N PRO A 166 -1.32 -15.13 9.38
CA PRO A 166 -2.23 -14.10 8.90
C PRO A 166 -1.53 -13.07 7.99
N VAL A 167 -2.26 -12.52 7.05
CA VAL A 167 -1.72 -11.64 6.01
C VAL A 167 -2.11 -10.19 6.26
N TYR A 168 -1.15 -9.28 6.15
CA TYR A 168 -1.37 -7.85 5.98
C TYR A 168 -1.13 -7.48 4.51
N ILE A 169 -2.07 -6.76 3.90
CA ILE A 169 -1.99 -6.36 2.49
C ILE A 169 -1.72 -4.87 2.40
N SER A 170 -0.75 -4.47 1.59
CA SER A 170 -0.50 -3.08 1.23
C SER A 170 -0.63 -2.92 -0.28
N ILE A 171 -1.42 -1.94 -0.72
CA ILE A 171 -1.71 -1.69 -2.13
C ILE A 171 -1.30 -0.25 -2.46
N ASP A 172 -0.24 -0.08 -3.26
CA ASP A 172 -0.04 1.16 -4.00
C ASP A 172 -0.77 1.05 -5.34
N LYS A 173 -1.66 1.99 -5.61
CA LYS A 173 -2.42 2.00 -6.87
C LYS A 173 -1.55 2.26 -8.09
N ASP A 174 -0.28 2.62 -7.92
CA ASP A 174 0.64 2.72 -9.05
C ASP A 174 1.00 1.35 -9.67
N VAL A 175 0.71 0.24 -8.99
CA VAL A 175 0.73 -1.09 -9.61
C VAL A 175 -0.24 -1.19 -10.80
N LEU A 176 -1.29 -0.38 -10.77
CA LEU A 176 -2.33 -0.36 -11.80
C LEU A 176 -1.89 0.44 -13.03
N ARG A 177 -2.44 0.09 -14.18
CA ARG A 177 -2.31 0.89 -15.39
C ARG A 177 -3.01 2.25 -15.25
N LYS A 178 -2.57 3.25 -15.99
CA LYS A 178 -3.08 4.63 -15.94
C LYS A 178 -4.58 4.79 -16.20
N GLN A 179 -5.23 3.81 -16.84
CA GLN A 179 -6.67 3.83 -17.06
C GLN A 179 -7.46 3.46 -15.81
N ASP A 180 -6.82 2.75 -14.88
CA ASP A 180 -7.47 2.24 -13.67
C ASP A 180 -7.04 3.01 -12.41
N ALA A 181 -5.89 3.71 -12.43
CA ALA A 181 -5.48 4.66 -11.39
C ALA A 181 -4.58 5.77 -11.96
N VAL A 182 -4.69 6.97 -11.44
CA VAL A 182 -3.80 8.11 -11.73
C VAL A 182 -3.01 8.42 -10.47
N THR A 183 -1.70 8.29 -10.53
CA THR A 183 -0.81 8.42 -9.37
C THR A 183 0.30 9.42 -9.64
N ASP A 184 0.97 9.90 -8.59
CA ASP A 184 2.12 10.79 -8.71
C ASP A 184 3.38 10.04 -9.18
N TRP A 185 3.38 8.72 -9.03
CA TRP A 185 4.49 7.84 -9.40
C TRP A 185 4.24 7.11 -10.73
N THR A 186 5.26 6.43 -11.24
CA THR A 186 5.16 5.69 -12.50
C THR A 186 4.25 4.48 -12.32
N ASN A 187 3.19 4.43 -13.12
CA ASN A 187 2.25 3.31 -13.12
C ASN A 187 2.83 2.04 -13.75
N GLY A 188 2.40 0.90 -13.22
CA GLY A 188 2.51 -0.43 -13.81
C GLY A 188 1.47 -0.69 -14.91
N ASP A 189 1.27 -1.96 -15.20
CA ASP A 189 0.36 -2.41 -16.28
C ASP A 189 -0.77 -3.32 -15.78
N MET A 190 -0.83 -3.60 -14.45
CA MET A 190 -1.89 -4.43 -13.88
C MET A 190 -3.26 -3.75 -14.06
N THR A 191 -4.26 -4.50 -14.46
CA THR A 191 -5.64 -4.01 -14.47
C THR A 191 -6.27 -4.14 -13.09
N LEU A 192 -7.23 -3.27 -12.77
CA LEU A 192 -7.99 -3.37 -11.52
C LEU A 192 -8.68 -4.75 -11.38
N LEU A 193 -9.16 -5.34 -12.48
CA LEU A 193 -9.74 -6.68 -12.47
C LEU A 193 -8.72 -7.77 -12.12
N GLN A 194 -7.46 -7.66 -12.58
CA GLN A 194 -6.40 -8.60 -12.21
C GLN A 194 -6.07 -8.47 -10.72
N LEU A 195 -5.92 -7.26 -10.21
CA LEU A 195 -5.71 -7.01 -8.79
C LEU A 195 -6.84 -7.63 -7.95
N GLN A 196 -8.09 -7.34 -8.29
CA GLN A 196 -9.25 -7.92 -7.60
C GLN A 196 -9.27 -9.46 -7.67
N ALA A 197 -8.89 -10.05 -8.80
CA ALA A 197 -8.83 -11.50 -8.91
C ALA A 197 -7.77 -12.12 -7.99
N VAL A 198 -6.60 -11.50 -7.87
CA VAL A 198 -5.55 -11.95 -6.93
C VAL A 198 -6.00 -11.76 -5.48
N LEU A 199 -6.59 -10.62 -5.15
CA LEU A 199 -7.11 -10.36 -3.81
C LEU A 199 -8.15 -11.41 -3.38
N ARG A 200 -9.11 -11.76 -4.26
CA ARG A 200 -10.10 -12.83 -3.97
C ARG A 200 -9.44 -14.18 -3.69
N ILE A 201 -8.35 -14.51 -4.40
CA ILE A 201 -7.61 -15.74 -4.12
C ILE A 201 -6.96 -15.68 -2.74
N ILE A 202 -6.39 -14.53 -2.36
CA ILE A 202 -5.79 -14.33 -1.03
C ILE A 202 -6.88 -14.51 0.03
N TYR A 203 -7.99 -13.78 -0.05
CA TYR A 203 -9.09 -13.87 0.90
C TYR A 203 -9.72 -15.27 1.00
N ALA A 204 -9.73 -16.05 -0.09
CA ALA A 204 -10.26 -17.41 -0.08
C ALA A 204 -9.35 -18.42 0.65
N HIS A 205 -8.09 -18.10 0.86
CA HIS A 205 -7.09 -19.04 1.38
C HIS A 205 -6.36 -18.56 2.64
N GLU A 206 -6.35 -17.24 2.90
CA GLU A 206 -5.55 -16.63 3.96
C GLU A 206 -6.43 -15.76 4.87
N GLU A 207 -6.06 -15.67 6.14
CA GLU A 207 -6.66 -14.73 7.08
C GLU A 207 -6.07 -13.32 6.86
N VAL A 208 -6.85 -12.40 6.28
CA VAL A 208 -6.42 -11.00 6.07
C VAL A 208 -6.75 -10.17 7.30
N ILE A 209 -5.71 -9.63 7.95
CA ILE A 209 -5.83 -8.90 9.24
C ILE A 209 -5.82 -7.38 9.10
N GLY A 210 -5.47 -6.85 7.96
CA GLY A 210 -5.47 -5.41 7.67
C GLY A 210 -5.11 -5.14 6.22
N VAL A 211 -5.54 -3.99 5.71
CA VAL A 211 -5.27 -3.55 4.33
C VAL A 211 -4.97 -2.07 4.31
N ASP A 212 -3.92 -1.69 3.57
CA ASP A 212 -3.64 -0.30 3.19
C ASP A 212 -3.88 -0.10 1.70
N ILE A 213 -4.37 1.09 1.33
CA ILE A 213 -4.49 1.54 -0.05
C ILE A 213 -3.91 2.94 -0.13
N THR A 214 -2.89 3.13 -0.96
CA THR A 214 -2.26 4.43 -1.26
C THR A 214 -2.22 4.67 -2.77
N GLY A 215 -1.53 5.72 -3.22
CA GLY A 215 -1.35 6.02 -4.62
C GLY A 215 -2.42 6.95 -5.18
N GLU A 216 -2.80 7.98 -4.43
CA GLU A 216 -3.55 9.11 -4.99
C GLU A 216 -2.65 10.02 -5.84
N CYS A 217 -3.28 10.88 -6.65
CA CYS A 217 -2.58 11.92 -7.38
C CYS A 217 -2.79 13.27 -6.70
N SER A 218 -1.81 13.69 -5.91
CA SER A 218 -1.83 14.94 -5.15
C SER A 218 -1.13 16.09 -5.91
N ALA A 219 -0.20 15.78 -6.82
CA ALA A 219 0.58 16.74 -7.57
C ALA A 219 -0.12 17.16 -8.87
N THR A 220 -1.27 17.83 -8.77
CA THR A 220 -1.98 18.33 -9.95
C THR A 220 -1.60 19.78 -10.28
N LEU A 221 -1.56 20.08 -11.60
CA LEU A 221 -1.20 21.42 -12.09
C LEU A 221 -2.40 22.38 -12.15
N ASP A 222 -3.61 21.83 -12.19
CA ASP A 222 -4.84 22.59 -12.33
C ASP A 222 -6.07 21.78 -11.83
N TYR A 223 -7.13 22.51 -11.51
CA TYR A 223 -8.38 21.98 -11.00
C TYR A 223 -9.03 20.89 -11.89
N LEU A 224 -8.93 21.02 -13.21
CA LEU A 224 -9.53 20.02 -14.11
C LEU A 224 -8.75 18.70 -14.09
N SER A 225 -7.44 18.78 -13.99
CA SER A 225 -6.58 17.60 -13.82
C SER A 225 -6.86 16.91 -12.50
N GLU A 226 -7.01 17.68 -11.42
CA GLU A 226 -7.36 17.19 -10.10
C GLU A 226 -8.70 16.43 -10.10
N VAL A 227 -9.77 17.04 -10.62
CA VAL A 227 -11.08 16.39 -10.72
C VAL A 227 -11.03 15.12 -11.58
N ARG A 228 -10.23 15.09 -12.64
CA ARG A 228 -10.10 13.89 -13.49
C ARG A 228 -9.37 12.76 -12.74
N SER A 229 -8.26 13.06 -12.10
CA SER A 229 -7.50 12.09 -11.32
C SER A 229 -8.35 11.53 -10.19
N ALA A 230 -8.99 12.39 -9.41
CA ALA A 230 -9.91 12.00 -8.35
C ALA A 230 -11.06 11.14 -8.87
N SER A 231 -11.63 11.43 -10.06
CA SER A 231 -12.71 10.60 -10.61
C SER A 231 -12.28 9.18 -10.95
N VAL A 232 -11.04 8.98 -11.45
CA VAL A 232 -10.50 7.65 -11.72
C VAL A 232 -10.19 6.92 -10.43
N ASN A 233 -9.52 7.60 -9.51
CA ASN A 233 -9.10 7.03 -8.23
C ASN A 233 -10.29 6.72 -7.31
N ASN A 234 -11.30 7.59 -7.27
CA ASN A 234 -12.55 7.35 -6.56
C ASN A 234 -13.21 6.02 -6.97
N LYS A 235 -13.24 5.72 -8.28
CA LYS A 235 -13.77 4.45 -8.77
C LYS A 235 -12.92 3.27 -8.29
N ALA A 236 -11.61 3.35 -8.38
CA ALA A 236 -10.71 2.30 -7.91
C ALA A 236 -10.86 2.08 -6.40
N ASN A 237 -10.89 3.17 -5.61
CA ASN A 237 -11.10 3.13 -4.18
C ASN A 237 -12.44 2.49 -3.80
N GLU A 238 -13.52 2.87 -4.50
CA GLU A 238 -14.86 2.31 -4.28
C GLU A 238 -14.90 0.81 -4.56
N GLU A 239 -14.39 0.37 -5.72
CA GLU A 239 -14.39 -1.03 -6.12
C GLU A 239 -13.52 -1.90 -5.19
N LEU A 240 -12.33 -1.41 -4.79
CA LEU A 240 -11.45 -2.11 -3.84
C LEU A 240 -12.10 -2.18 -2.45
N MET A 241 -12.60 -1.07 -1.95
CA MET A 241 -13.28 -1.04 -0.65
C MET A 241 -14.48 -1.98 -0.60
N GLN A 242 -15.35 -1.96 -1.61
CA GLN A 242 -16.53 -2.83 -1.67
C GLN A 242 -16.13 -4.30 -1.67
N MET A 243 -15.12 -4.66 -2.47
CA MET A 243 -14.62 -6.02 -2.52
C MET A 243 -14.04 -6.46 -1.17
N ILE A 244 -13.12 -5.67 -0.58
CA ILE A 244 -12.47 -5.99 0.70
C ILE A 244 -13.51 -6.17 1.81
N LEU A 245 -14.49 -5.28 1.90
CA LEU A 245 -15.53 -5.37 2.92
C LEU A 245 -16.46 -6.58 2.71
N SER A 246 -16.72 -6.99 1.47
CA SER A 246 -17.54 -8.18 1.21
C SER A 246 -16.83 -9.46 1.66
N GLU A 247 -15.50 -9.55 1.47
CA GLU A 247 -14.71 -10.73 1.86
C GLU A 247 -14.42 -10.78 3.39
N THR A 248 -14.57 -9.65 4.11
CA THR A 248 -14.35 -9.61 5.56
C THR A 248 -15.61 -9.87 6.40
N THR A 249 -16.77 -10.06 5.76
CA THR A 249 -18.07 -10.19 6.46
C THR A 249 -18.52 -11.66 6.61
N ASP A 250 -17.82 -12.59 5.98
CA ASP A 250 -18.08 -14.04 6.06
C ASP A 250 -17.08 -14.72 7.03
#